data_0e1e6bad500422efcfb78e94c336175b
#
_entry.id   0e1e6bad500422efcfb78e94c336175b
#
_cell.length_a   1.000
_cell.length_b   1.000
_cell.length_c   1.000
_cell.angle_alpha   90.00
_cell.angle_beta   90.00
_cell.angle_gamma   90.00
#
_symmetry.space_group_name_H-M   'P 1'
#
loop_
_entity.id
_entity.type
_entity.pdbx_description
1 polymer ?
#
loop_
_entity_poly.entity_id
_entity_poly.type
_entity_poly.pdbx_seq_one_letter_code
_entity_poly.pdbx_strand_id
1 'polypeptide(L)'
;MVFLFIYLLLFDSQIIMIECCLFYYLSSMHKDAKIYVAGHTGLVWSAITKRLQSEWYSHLLLRTRSELDLLDQQAVHNFYEKERPEYVIICAARVWGIKANMTYPADFLYENLQIQNNLIWWAHIFGIRKLLFLGSSCIYPRECPQPMKEEYFMDGKCEPTNEGYAIAKIAGLKLCEYIHTQYNKQFISCMPTNLYRPWDNFDPKHSHVIPSLIGRMHEAKINWLSEVTIRWSGNGRREFLYVDDLAEACIWLMNNYTEKQFLNI
;
A
#
# COMPACT_ATOMS: atom_id res chain seq x y z
N MET A 1 36.51 -1.75 -12.95
CA MET A 1 36.60 -0.30 -13.06
C MET A 1 37.40 0.12 -14.31
N VAL A 2 37.11 -0.42 -15.49
CA VAL A 2 37.85 -0.09 -16.74
C VAL A 2 36.92 -0.02 -17.98
N PHE A 3 35.61 -0.18 -17.86
CA PHE A 3 34.69 -0.16 -19.03
C PHE A 3 33.79 1.10 -19.13
N LEU A 4 34.01 2.12 -18.31
CA LEU A 4 33.14 3.32 -18.28
C LEU A 4 33.72 4.53 -19.03
N PHE A 5 34.86 4.42 -19.71
CA PHE A 5 35.56 5.58 -20.31
C PHE A 5 35.57 5.64 -21.86
N ILE A 6 34.91 4.73 -22.55
CA ILE A 6 35.06 4.63 -24.03
C ILE A 6 33.91 5.30 -24.83
N TYR A 7 32.83 5.79 -24.19
CA TYR A 7 31.68 6.37 -24.91
C TYR A 7 31.43 7.86 -24.72
N LEU A 8 32.43 8.61 -24.27
CA LEU A 8 32.28 10.04 -23.91
C LEU A 8 32.48 11.03 -25.07
N LEU A 9 32.49 10.61 -26.32
CA LEU A 9 32.82 11.50 -27.45
C LEU A 9 31.86 11.46 -28.65
N LEU A 10 30.60 11.08 -28.51
CA LEU A 10 29.65 11.19 -29.63
C LEU A 10 28.28 11.72 -29.17
N PHE A 11 28.03 13.01 -29.41
CA PHE A 11 26.74 13.70 -29.46
C PHE A 11 25.91 13.82 -28.16
N ASP A 12 25.73 15.05 -27.68
CA ASP A 12 24.95 15.42 -26.47
C ASP A 12 23.54 14.80 -26.36
N SER A 13 22.85 14.63 -27.48
CA SER A 13 21.50 14.03 -27.49
C SER A 13 21.48 12.50 -27.27
N GLN A 14 22.53 11.80 -27.65
CA GLN A 14 22.66 10.35 -27.44
C GLN A 14 23.12 10.03 -26.02
N ILE A 15 23.93 10.88 -25.41
CA ILE A 15 24.36 10.74 -24.01
C ILE A 15 23.15 10.86 -23.09
N ILE A 16 22.29 11.87 -23.27
CA ILE A 16 21.06 12.04 -22.52
C ILE A 16 20.12 10.82 -22.66
N MET A 17 20.01 10.26 -23.85
CA MET A 17 19.16 9.08 -24.08
C MET A 17 19.73 7.81 -23.42
N ILE A 18 21.04 7.64 -23.42
CA ILE A 18 21.73 6.52 -22.76
C ILE A 18 21.63 6.66 -21.23
N GLU A 19 21.80 7.85 -20.69
CA GLU A 19 21.62 8.12 -19.25
C GLU A 19 20.17 7.90 -18.82
N CYS A 20 19.17 8.37 -19.59
CA CYS A 20 17.76 8.10 -19.33
C CYS A 20 17.43 6.60 -19.41
N CYS A 21 17.93 5.89 -20.42
CA CYS A 21 17.73 4.45 -20.56
C CYS A 21 18.42 3.66 -19.42
N LEU A 22 19.64 4.07 -19.05
CA LEU A 22 20.38 3.43 -17.97
C LEU A 22 19.70 3.69 -16.60
N PHE A 23 19.24 4.90 -16.37
CA PHE A 23 18.49 5.29 -15.16
C PHE A 23 17.17 4.52 -15.08
N TYR A 24 16.42 4.42 -16.18
CA TYR A 24 15.20 3.65 -16.28
C TYR A 24 15.45 2.15 -16.02
N TYR A 25 16.50 1.59 -16.61
CA TYR A 25 16.88 0.18 -16.40
C TYR A 25 17.35 -0.12 -14.97
N LEU A 26 18.01 0.85 -14.32
CA LEU A 26 18.48 0.72 -12.93
C LEU A 26 17.37 0.97 -11.90
N SER A 27 16.29 1.67 -12.26
CA SER A 27 15.17 1.98 -11.36
C SER A 27 14.02 0.98 -11.42
N SER A 28 13.86 0.24 -12.52
CA SER A 28 12.78 -0.74 -12.68
C SER A 28 13.10 -2.07 -12.00
N MET A 29 12.06 -2.76 -11.54
CA MET A 29 12.17 -4.13 -11.00
C MET A 29 12.49 -5.11 -12.14
N HIS A 30 13.57 -5.88 -12.02
CA HIS A 30 13.86 -6.94 -12.99
C HIS A 30 13.00 -8.19 -12.72
N LYS A 31 12.71 -8.99 -13.76
CA LYS A 31 11.71 -10.07 -13.69
C LYS A 31 12.08 -11.24 -12.77
N ASP A 32 13.35 -11.42 -12.51
CA ASP A 32 13.92 -12.41 -11.59
C ASP A 32 14.25 -11.86 -10.20
N ALA A 33 13.84 -10.61 -9.90
CA ALA A 33 14.04 -10.01 -8.59
C ALA A 33 13.24 -10.72 -7.50
N LYS A 34 13.81 -10.82 -6.31
CA LYS A 34 13.08 -11.27 -5.12
C LYS A 34 12.17 -10.16 -4.59
N ILE A 35 10.87 -10.34 -4.73
CA ILE A 35 9.85 -9.37 -4.30
C ILE A 35 9.06 -9.95 -3.13
N TYR A 36 9.09 -9.26 -1.99
CA TYR A 36 8.24 -9.59 -0.86
C TYR A 36 6.95 -8.77 -0.90
N VAL A 37 5.80 -9.46 -0.94
CA VAL A 37 4.48 -8.82 -0.83
C VAL A 37 3.90 -9.17 0.54
N ALA A 38 3.95 -8.23 1.47
CA ALA A 38 3.43 -8.39 2.83
C ALA A 38 1.93 -8.13 2.90
N GLY A 39 1.15 -9.04 3.52
CA GLY A 39 -0.31 -8.85 3.70
C GLY A 39 -1.17 -10.04 3.32
N HIS A 40 -0.65 -11.22 3.37
CA HIS A 40 -1.20 -12.55 3.05
C HIS A 40 -2.73 -12.61 2.87
N THR A 41 -3.21 -13.21 1.80
CA THR A 41 -4.63 -13.45 1.46
C THR A 41 -5.57 -12.23 1.48
N GLY A 42 -5.06 -11.03 1.77
CA GLY A 42 -5.84 -9.80 1.74
C GLY A 42 -6.27 -9.40 0.32
N LEU A 43 -7.25 -8.49 0.24
CA LEU A 43 -7.80 -7.96 -1.02
C LEU A 43 -6.70 -7.41 -1.92
N VAL A 44 -5.90 -6.47 -1.42
CA VAL A 44 -4.83 -5.80 -2.17
C VAL A 44 -3.68 -6.75 -2.47
N TRP A 45 -3.25 -7.54 -1.47
CA TRP A 45 -2.19 -8.51 -1.61
C TRP A 45 -2.45 -9.49 -2.78
N SER A 46 -3.68 -10.05 -2.85
CA SER A 46 -4.03 -11.00 -3.90
C SER A 46 -4.03 -10.38 -5.30
N ALA A 47 -4.48 -9.13 -5.43
CA ALA A 47 -4.46 -8.42 -6.71
C ALA A 47 -3.03 -8.11 -7.17
N ILE A 48 -2.18 -7.57 -6.29
CA ILE A 48 -0.78 -7.27 -6.59
C ILE A 48 -0.02 -8.56 -6.94
N THR A 49 -0.21 -9.64 -6.17
CA THR A 49 0.45 -10.92 -6.43
C THR A 49 0.05 -11.48 -7.79
N LYS A 50 -1.26 -11.49 -8.10
CA LYS A 50 -1.76 -11.91 -9.41
C LYS A 50 -1.19 -11.07 -10.56
N ARG A 51 -1.12 -9.75 -10.37
CA ARG A 51 -0.58 -8.84 -11.39
C ARG A 51 0.92 -9.09 -11.61
N LEU A 52 1.72 -9.21 -10.54
CA LEU A 52 3.14 -9.55 -10.63
C LEU A 52 3.36 -10.87 -11.37
N GLN A 53 2.58 -11.91 -11.05
CA GLN A 53 2.64 -13.20 -11.75
C GLN A 53 2.30 -13.08 -13.24
N SER A 54 1.26 -12.32 -13.59
CA SER A 54 0.88 -12.08 -14.99
C SER A 54 1.93 -11.30 -15.77
N GLU A 55 2.76 -10.54 -15.10
CA GLU A 55 3.90 -9.83 -15.70
C GLU A 55 5.23 -10.61 -15.64
N TRP A 56 5.17 -11.90 -15.32
CA TRP A 56 6.32 -12.82 -15.31
C TRP A 56 7.39 -12.53 -14.24
N TYR A 57 7.02 -11.91 -13.11
CA TYR A 57 7.89 -11.90 -11.94
C TYR A 57 7.85 -13.28 -11.28
N SER A 58 9.00 -13.95 -11.22
CA SER A 58 9.09 -15.39 -10.85
C SER A 58 9.40 -15.62 -9.37
N HIS A 59 10.07 -14.69 -8.69
CA HIS A 59 10.56 -14.89 -7.32
C HIS A 59 9.76 -14.07 -6.31
N LEU A 60 8.48 -14.42 -6.14
CA LEU A 60 7.59 -13.78 -5.16
C LEU A 60 7.72 -14.47 -3.80
N LEU A 61 8.09 -13.70 -2.78
CA LEU A 61 8.09 -14.14 -1.40
C LEU A 61 6.72 -13.82 -0.80
N LEU A 62 5.96 -14.85 -0.53
CA LEU A 62 4.58 -14.77 0.01
C LEU A 62 4.56 -15.56 1.31
N ARG A 63 4.09 -14.94 2.40
CA ARG A 63 4.01 -15.58 3.72
C ARG A 63 2.63 -15.36 4.31
N THR A 64 2.06 -16.42 4.81
CA THR A 64 0.83 -16.36 5.63
C THR A 64 1.18 -15.88 7.04
N ARG A 65 0.17 -15.50 7.82
CA ARG A 65 0.37 -15.09 9.21
C ARG A 65 0.98 -16.20 10.08
N SER A 66 0.65 -17.45 9.80
CA SER A 66 1.21 -18.60 10.52
C SER A 66 2.67 -18.89 10.16
N GLU A 67 3.13 -18.48 8.97
CA GLU A 67 4.52 -18.63 8.53
C GLU A 67 5.38 -17.44 8.96
N LEU A 68 4.80 -16.25 9.07
CA LEU A 68 5.48 -15.03 9.49
C LEU A 68 4.49 -14.09 10.20
N ASP A 69 4.56 -14.06 11.54
CA ASP A 69 3.83 -13.07 12.32
C ASP A 69 4.57 -11.73 12.25
N LEU A 70 3.94 -10.74 11.62
CA LEU A 70 4.53 -9.40 11.43
C LEU A 70 4.57 -8.57 12.72
N LEU A 71 3.89 -9.01 13.77
CA LEU A 71 4.00 -8.41 15.11
C LEU A 71 5.28 -8.86 15.83
N ASP A 72 5.82 -10.01 15.47
CA ASP A 72 7.07 -10.54 16.04
C ASP A 72 8.27 -9.91 15.31
N GLN A 73 8.94 -8.98 16.00
CA GLN A 73 10.10 -8.28 15.49
C GLN A 73 11.25 -9.22 15.10
N GLN A 74 11.48 -10.26 15.93
CA GLN A 74 12.58 -11.20 15.69
C GLN A 74 12.28 -12.12 14.49
N ALA A 75 11.02 -12.55 14.35
CA ALA A 75 10.60 -13.34 13.20
C ALA A 75 10.78 -12.55 11.89
N VAL A 76 10.39 -11.26 11.87
CA VAL A 76 10.59 -10.39 10.70
C VAL A 76 12.06 -10.15 10.42
N HIS A 77 12.88 -9.90 11.45
CA HIS A 77 14.34 -9.80 11.28
C HIS A 77 14.92 -11.05 10.61
N ASN A 78 14.65 -12.24 11.17
CA ASN A 78 15.14 -13.51 10.66
C ASN A 78 14.68 -13.79 9.23
N PHE A 79 13.45 -13.39 8.90
CA PHE A 79 12.93 -13.46 7.53
C PHE A 79 13.76 -12.62 6.57
N TYR A 80 14.01 -11.34 6.87
CA TYR A 80 14.81 -10.45 6.02
C TYR A 80 16.27 -10.95 5.90
N GLU A 81 16.83 -11.42 6.99
CA GLU A 81 18.19 -11.97 7.01
C GLU A 81 18.34 -13.18 6.09
N LYS A 82 17.39 -14.10 6.14
CA LYS A 82 17.38 -15.34 5.36
C LYS A 82 17.03 -15.10 3.90
N GLU A 83 15.91 -14.43 3.65
CA GLU A 83 15.33 -14.35 2.31
C GLU A 83 15.95 -13.24 1.45
N ARG A 84 16.44 -12.16 2.07
CA ARG A 84 17.07 -11.03 1.36
C ARG A 84 16.25 -10.54 0.16
N PRO A 85 14.98 -10.11 0.35
CA PRO A 85 14.21 -9.53 -0.74
C PRO A 85 14.92 -8.29 -1.28
N GLU A 86 14.75 -8.01 -2.58
CA GLU A 86 15.26 -6.80 -3.21
C GLU A 86 14.22 -5.69 -3.22
N TYR A 87 12.96 -6.06 -3.32
CA TYR A 87 11.80 -5.17 -3.33
C TYR A 87 10.76 -5.62 -2.31
N VAL A 88 10.08 -4.64 -1.71
CA VAL A 88 9.04 -4.89 -0.70
C VAL A 88 7.80 -4.06 -1.02
N ILE A 89 6.63 -4.70 -1.01
CA ILE A 89 5.33 -4.03 -1.11
C ILE A 89 4.54 -4.35 0.16
N ILE A 90 4.21 -3.31 0.95
CA ILE A 90 3.53 -3.46 2.23
C ILE A 90 2.04 -3.19 2.06
N CYS A 91 1.26 -4.27 1.94
CA CYS A 91 -0.21 -4.26 1.97
C CYS A 91 -0.75 -4.66 3.35
N ALA A 92 0.14 -5.17 4.23
CA ALA A 92 -0.23 -5.66 5.55
C ALA A 92 -0.71 -4.52 6.45
N ALA A 93 -1.89 -4.72 7.03
CA ALA A 93 -2.45 -3.87 8.07
C ALA A 93 -3.59 -4.61 8.78
N ARG A 94 -3.86 -4.24 10.04
CA ARG A 94 -5.13 -4.56 10.67
C ARG A 94 -6.16 -3.55 10.19
N VAL A 95 -7.08 -4.00 9.33
CA VAL A 95 -8.11 -3.16 8.69
C VAL A 95 -9.47 -3.78 8.92
N TRP A 96 -10.38 -3.04 9.56
CA TRP A 96 -11.78 -3.42 9.71
C TRP A 96 -12.68 -2.19 9.63
N GLY A 97 -13.99 -2.39 9.61
CA GLY A 97 -14.97 -1.31 9.53
C GLY A 97 -14.94 -0.34 10.73
N ILE A 98 -15.65 0.78 10.63
CA ILE A 98 -15.68 1.88 11.60
C ILE A 98 -16.02 1.38 13.02
N LYS A 99 -16.99 0.46 13.16
CA LYS A 99 -17.39 -0.07 14.47
C LYS A 99 -16.23 -0.74 15.21
N ALA A 100 -15.40 -1.51 14.51
CA ALA A 100 -14.25 -2.18 15.11
C ALA A 100 -13.15 -1.17 15.50
N ASN A 101 -12.89 -0.17 14.65
CA ASN A 101 -11.95 0.92 14.96
C ASN A 101 -12.36 1.67 16.25
N MET A 102 -13.64 1.97 16.42
CA MET A 102 -14.17 2.61 17.63
C MET A 102 -14.11 1.71 18.86
N THR A 103 -14.22 0.39 18.70
CA THR A 103 -14.24 -0.57 19.80
C THR A 103 -12.83 -0.92 20.29
N TYR A 104 -11.84 -0.97 19.40
CA TYR A 104 -10.48 -1.41 19.68
C TYR A 104 -9.41 -0.39 19.20
N PRO A 105 -9.53 0.90 19.54
CA PRO A 105 -8.64 1.93 18.99
C PRO A 105 -7.17 1.71 19.37
N ALA A 106 -6.88 1.24 20.58
CA ALA A 106 -5.53 0.96 21.04
C ALA A 106 -4.88 -0.18 20.25
N ASP A 107 -5.63 -1.27 19.99
CA ASP A 107 -5.13 -2.40 19.22
C ASP A 107 -4.86 -2.01 17.77
N PHE A 108 -5.75 -1.22 17.15
CA PHE A 108 -5.55 -0.72 15.79
C PHE A 108 -4.31 0.14 15.66
N LEU A 109 -4.07 1.03 16.62
CA LEU A 109 -2.87 1.85 16.66
C LEU A 109 -1.63 0.98 16.87
N TYR A 110 -1.61 0.17 17.92
CA TYR A 110 -0.43 -0.61 18.31
C TYR A 110 -0.03 -1.64 17.25
N GLU A 111 -0.97 -2.49 16.80
CA GLU A 111 -0.64 -3.55 15.86
C GLU A 111 -0.19 -2.98 14.49
N ASN A 112 -0.84 -1.93 13.99
CA ASN A 112 -0.41 -1.31 12.74
C ASN A 112 0.95 -0.64 12.86
N LEU A 113 1.25 0.04 13.97
CA LEU A 113 2.58 0.59 14.23
C LEU A 113 3.63 -0.53 14.28
N GLN A 114 3.36 -1.62 14.99
CA GLN A 114 4.29 -2.72 15.12
C GLN A 114 4.58 -3.41 13.77
N ILE A 115 3.54 -3.74 13.00
CA ILE A 115 3.66 -4.34 11.68
C ILE A 115 4.53 -3.47 10.75
N GLN A 116 4.17 -2.20 10.60
CA GLN A 116 4.87 -1.32 9.66
C GLN A 116 6.29 -0.98 10.12
N ASN A 117 6.52 -0.77 11.42
CA ASN A 117 7.85 -0.52 11.96
C ASN A 117 8.78 -1.73 11.72
N ASN A 118 8.30 -2.95 11.99
CA ASN A 118 9.07 -4.15 11.72
C ASN A 118 9.42 -4.26 10.22
N LEU A 119 8.45 -4.09 9.33
CA LEU A 119 8.67 -4.23 7.90
C LEU A 119 9.56 -3.13 7.31
N ILE A 120 9.28 -1.87 7.62
CA ILE A 120 10.00 -0.72 7.06
C ILE A 120 11.43 -0.65 7.63
N TRP A 121 11.59 -0.82 8.95
CA TRP A 121 12.90 -0.70 9.57
C TRP A 121 13.86 -1.80 9.15
N TRP A 122 13.42 -3.06 9.15
CA TRP A 122 14.27 -4.15 8.70
C TRP A 122 14.55 -4.08 7.19
N ALA A 123 13.61 -3.61 6.39
CA ALA A 123 13.87 -3.31 4.98
C ALA A 123 15.03 -2.30 4.81
N HIS A 124 15.05 -1.26 5.66
CA HIS A 124 16.14 -0.28 5.67
C HIS A 124 17.47 -0.91 6.07
N ILE A 125 17.53 -1.65 7.19
CA ILE A 125 18.74 -2.27 7.73
C ILE A 125 19.33 -3.30 6.75
N PHE A 126 18.50 -4.13 6.13
CA PHE A 126 18.94 -5.14 5.17
C PHE A 126 19.17 -4.61 3.74
N GLY A 127 19.05 -3.30 3.54
CA GLY A 127 19.45 -2.64 2.31
C GLY A 127 18.55 -2.93 1.12
N ILE A 128 17.24 -3.06 1.33
CA ILE A 128 16.24 -3.23 0.28
C ILE A 128 16.36 -2.08 -0.75
N ARG A 129 16.30 -2.41 -2.03
CA ARG A 129 16.44 -1.44 -3.14
C ARG A 129 15.29 -0.45 -3.17
N LYS A 130 14.05 -0.96 -3.10
CA LYS A 130 12.84 -0.13 -3.11
C LYS A 130 11.73 -0.74 -2.29
N LEU A 131 10.99 0.11 -1.60
CA LEU A 131 9.84 -0.27 -0.79
C LEU A 131 8.66 0.62 -1.12
N LEU A 132 7.47 0.01 -1.31
CA LEU A 132 6.19 0.70 -1.42
C LEU A 132 5.35 0.43 -0.18
N PHE A 133 4.99 1.50 0.53
CA PHE A 133 4.07 1.47 1.66
C PHE A 133 2.68 1.93 1.22
N LEU A 134 1.68 1.08 1.40
CA LEU A 134 0.29 1.45 1.18
C LEU A 134 -0.28 2.12 2.42
N GLY A 135 -0.53 3.41 2.31
CA GLY A 135 -1.24 4.19 3.31
C GLY A 135 -2.75 4.03 3.20
N SER A 136 -3.48 5.09 3.42
CA SER A 136 -4.95 5.15 3.29
C SER A 136 -5.39 6.61 3.24
N SER A 137 -6.47 6.92 2.56
CA SER A 137 -7.09 8.26 2.54
C SER A 137 -7.54 8.76 3.92
N CYS A 138 -7.61 7.91 4.95
CA CYS A 138 -7.92 8.31 6.32
C CYS A 138 -6.85 9.19 6.99
N ILE A 139 -5.66 9.35 6.39
CA ILE A 139 -4.61 10.26 6.88
C ILE A 139 -4.96 11.74 6.74
N TYR A 140 -5.93 12.05 5.88
CA TYR A 140 -6.36 13.42 5.66
C TYR A 140 -7.24 13.94 6.80
N PRO A 141 -7.23 15.26 7.05
CA PRO A 141 -8.13 15.88 8.00
C PRO A 141 -9.60 15.56 7.69
N ARG A 142 -10.41 15.43 8.75
CA ARG A 142 -11.86 15.23 8.59
C ARG A 142 -12.52 16.31 7.74
N GLU A 143 -12.16 17.57 7.98
CA GLU A 143 -12.69 18.74 7.29
C GLU A 143 -11.82 19.15 6.08
N CYS A 144 -11.23 18.17 5.41
CA CYS A 144 -10.38 18.39 4.25
C CYS A 144 -11.21 18.85 3.04
N PRO A 145 -10.76 19.87 2.27
CA PRO A 145 -11.38 20.24 1.01
C PRO A 145 -11.42 19.07 0.01
N GLN A 146 -12.42 19.08 -0.86
CA GLN A 146 -12.62 18.05 -1.89
C GLN A 146 -12.47 18.64 -3.29
N PRO A 147 -11.74 17.95 -4.20
CA PRO A 147 -11.00 16.69 -4.03
C PRO A 147 -9.79 16.83 -3.11
N MET A 148 -9.47 15.77 -2.36
CA MET A 148 -8.30 15.76 -1.46
C MET A 148 -7.00 15.82 -2.26
N LYS A 149 -6.12 16.76 -1.88
CA LYS A 149 -4.78 16.90 -2.46
C LYS A 149 -3.72 16.53 -1.43
N GLU A 150 -2.56 16.08 -1.90
CA GLU A 150 -1.44 15.67 -1.04
C GLU A 150 -0.97 16.81 -0.12
N GLU A 151 -1.10 18.07 -0.54
CA GLU A 151 -0.75 19.25 0.25
C GLU A 151 -1.59 19.45 1.52
N TYR A 152 -2.79 18.84 1.59
CA TYR A 152 -3.67 18.94 2.78
C TYR A 152 -3.29 17.96 3.89
N PHE A 153 -2.24 17.17 3.67
CA PHE A 153 -1.77 16.20 4.65
C PHE A 153 -1.29 16.88 5.93
N MET A 154 -1.85 16.46 7.07
CA MET A 154 -1.58 17.00 8.41
C MET A 154 -2.08 18.44 8.68
N ASP A 155 -2.93 19.01 7.84
CA ASP A 155 -3.48 20.35 8.06
C ASP A 155 -4.62 20.41 9.08
N GLY A 156 -4.96 19.29 9.71
CA GLY A 156 -6.03 19.24 10.70
C GLY A 156 -6.17 17.89 11.37
N LYS A 157 -7.24 17.75 12.19
CA LYS A 157 -7.52 16.52 12.95
C LYS A 157 -8.09 15.42 12.05
N CYS A 158 -7.62 14.19 12.27
CA CYS A 158 -8.17 13.01 11.64
C CYS A 158 -9.64 12.78 12.03
N GLU A 159 -10.33 11.91 11.27
CA GLU A 159 -11.67 11.44 11.62
C GLU A 159 -11.62 10.63 12.94
N PRO A 160 -12.33 11.08 14.02
CA PRO A 160 -12.22 10.44 15.35
C PRO A 160 -12.58 8.96 15.37
N THR A 161 -13.45 8.51 14.47
CA THR A 161 -13.94 7.12 14.46
C THR A 161 -12.90 6.10 13.99
N ASN A 162 -11.80 6.56 13.35
CA ASN A 162 -10.69 5.71 12.90
C ASN A 162 -9.31 6.35 13.16
N GLU A 163 -9.22 7.29 14.09
CA GLU A 163 -8.04 8.08 14.39
C GLU A 163 -6.82 7.20 14.71
N GLY A 164 -6.98 6.14 15.51
CA GLY A 164 -5.88 5.23 15.84
C GLY A 164 -5.24 4.57 14.61
N TYR A 165 -6.06 4.13 13.65
CA TYR A 165 -5.58 3.61 12.37
C TYR A 165 -4.92 4.70 11.52
N ALA A 166 -5.54 5.88 11.46
CA ALA A 166 -5.01 7.02 10.69
C ALA A 166 -3.62 7.45 11.20
N ILE A 167 -3.45 7.59 12.52
CA ILE A 167 -2.16 7.93 13.14
C ILE A 167 -1.10 6.88 12.82
N ALA A 168 -1.42 5.59 12.88
CA ALA A 168 -0.49 4.55 12.49
C ALA A 168 -0.06 4.72 11.02
N LYS A 169 -1.00 4.92 10.10
CA LYS A 169 -0.68 5.11 8.67
C LYS A 169 0.14 6.38 8.42
N ILE A 170 -0.14 7.49 9.12
CA ILE A 170 0.67 8.71 9.09
C ILE A 170 2.11 8.42 9.53
N ALA A 171 2.29 7.69 10.63
CA ALA A 171 3.62 7.33 11.12
C ALA A 171 4.41 6.49 10.12
N GLY A 172 3.79 5.49 9.49
CA GLY A 172 4.44 4.66 8.46
C GLY A 172 4.85 5.45 7.22
N LEU A 173 3.97 6.34 6.76
CA LEU A 173 4.25 7.26 5.65
C LEU A 173 5.46 8.15 5.99
N LYS A 174 5.45 8.79 7.16
CA LYS A 174 6.56 9.64 7.59
C LYS A 174 7.86 8.87 7.79
N LEU A 175 7.80 7.63 8.28
CA LEU A 175 8.99 6.79 8.39
C LEU A 175 9.61 6.51 7.01
N CYS A 176 8.80 6.18 5.99
CA CYS A 176 9.29 6.02 4.62
C CYS A 176 9.92 7.31 4.08
N GLU A 177 9.25 8.45 4.24
CA GLU A 177 9.74 9.77 3.80
C GLU A 177 11.07 10.14 4.48
N TYR A 178 11.21 9.89 5.79
CA TYR A 178 12.43 10.20 6.52
C TYR A 178 13.58 9.26 6.16
N ILE A 179 13.32 7.97 5.96
CA ILE A 179 14.32 7.03 5.47
C ILE A 179 14.78 7.43 4.06
N HIS A 180 13.85 7.82 3.19
CA HIS A 180 14.18 8.35 1.87
C HIS A 180 15.11 9.56 1.98
N THR A 181 14.73 10.55 2.79
CA THR A 181 15.46 11.81 2.94
C THR A 181 16.83 11.63 3.63
N GLN A 182 16.88 10.84 4.71
CA GLN A 182 18.08 10.70 5.53
C GLN A 182 19.11 9.75 4.93
N TYR A 183 18.65 8.69 4.28
CA TYR A 183 19.52 7.60 3.81
C TYR A 183 19.53 7.43 2.29
N ASN A 184 18.85 8.32 1.55
CA ASN A 184 18.70 8.23 0.10
C ASN A 184 18.20 6.85 -0.39
N LYS A 185 17.20 6.29 0.32
CA LYS A 185 16.59 5.01 -0.01
C LYS A 185 15.29 5.22 -0.77
N GLN A 186 15.02 4.37 -1.76
CA GLN A 186 13.79 4.42 -2.56
C GLN A 186 12.57 3.85 -1.80
N PHE A 187 12.25 4.48 -0.65
CA PHE A 187 11.08 4.15 0.15
C PHE A 187 9.97 5.13 -0.17
N ILE A 188 8.96 4.66 -0.87
CA ILE A 188 7.85 5.45 -1.41
C ILE A 188 6.52 5.03 -0.79
N SER A 189 5.52 5.89 -0.88
CA SER A 189 4.20 5.62 -0.33
C SER A 189 3.10 6.04 -1.30
N CYS A 190 1.95 5.36 -1.25
CA CYS A 190 0.75 5.78 -1.96
C CYS A 190 -0.50 5.65 -1.08
N MET A 191 -1.50 6.48 -1.37
CA MET A 191 -2.75 6.58 -0.63
C MET A 191 -3.91 6.09 -1.50
N PRO A 192 -4.26 4.80 -1.43
CA PRO A 192 -5.43 4.30 -2.12
C PRO A 192 -6.72 4.82 -1.48
N THR A 193 -7.74 5.03 -2.30
CA THR A 193 -9.11 5.30 -1.86
C THR A 193 -9.84 4.01 -1.46
N ASN A 194 -11.18 4.02 -1.36
CA ASN A 194 -11.95 2.83 -0.98
C ASN A 194 -11.89 1.76 -2.07
N LEU A 195 -11.43 0.59 -1.72
CA LEU A 195 -11.24 -0.50 -2.67
C LEU A 195 -12.45 -1.42 -2.74
N TYR A 196 -12.68 -1.98 -3.91
CA TYR A 196 -13.70 -3.00 -4.13
C TYR A 196 -13.24 -4.04 -5.15
N ARG A 197 -13.83 -5.25 -5.09
CA ARG A 197 -13.60 -6.34 -6.05
C ARG A 197 -14.77 -7.33 -6.09
N PRO A 198 -14.85 -8.22 -7.10
CA PRO A 198 -15.62 -9.46 -6.99
C PRO A 198 -15.11 -10.29 -5.81
N TRP A 199 -16.03 -11.01 -5.15
CA TRP A 199 -15.69 -11.89 -4.00
C TRP A 199 -15.13 -11.14 -2.78
N ASP A 200 -15.55 -9.89 -2.59
CA ASP A 200 -15.25 -9.11 -1.39
C ASP A 200 -15.96 -9.71 -0.15
N ASN A 201 -15.69 -9.17 1.03
CA ASN A 201 -16.38 -9.57 2.24
C ASN A 201 -17.79 -8.95 2.27
N PHE A 202 -18.83 -9.78 2.11
CA PHE A 202 -20.23 -9.38 2.15
C PHE A 202 -20.88 -9.49 3.53
N ASP A 203 -20.11 -9.79 4.60
CA ASP A 203 -20.63 -9.88 5.97
C ASP A 203 -21.27 -8.53 6.37
N PRO A 204 -22.57 -8.52 6.78
CA PRO A 204 -23.28 -7.29 7.09
C PRO A 204 -22.70 -6.47 8.25
N LYS A 205 -21.84 -7.09 9.09
CA LYS A 205 -21.23 -6.45 10.26
C LYS A 205 -19.83 -5.90 9.99
N HIS A 206 -19.10 -6.50 9.05
CA HIS A 206 -17.67 -6.24 8.86
C HIS A 206 -17.30 -5.81 7.43
N SER A 207 -18.28 -5.78 6.50
CA SER A 207 -18.03 -5.39 5.12
C SER A 207 -17.89 -3.87 4.93
N HIS A 208 -17.17 -3.48 3.88
CA HIS A 208 -17.10 -2.12 3.41
C HIS A 208 -18.41 -1.69 2.70
N VAL A 209 -18.50 -0.43 2.30
CA VAL A 209 -19.76 0.19 1.81
C VAL A 209 -20.36 -0.55 0.61
N ILE A 210 -19.58 -0.79 -0.45
CA ILE A 210 -20.08 -1.43 -1.68
C ILE A 210 -20.57 -2.87 -1.40
N PRO A 211 -19.76 -3.78 -0.84
CA PRO A 211 -20.22 -5.14 -0.57
C PRO A 211 -21.38 -5.18 0.42
N SER A 212 -21.41 -4.28 1.44
CA SER A 212 -22.53 -4.18 2.37
C SER A 212 -23.84 -3.82 1.67
N LEU A 213 -23.81 -2.85 0.74
CA LEU A 213 -25.00 -2.45 -0.01
C LEU A 213 -25.46 -3.56 -0.96
N ILE A 214 -24.52 -4.19 -1.67
CA ILE A 214 -24.85 -5.33 -2.56
C ILE A 214 -25.49 -6.46 -1.77
N GLY A 215 -24.93 -6.85 -0.62
CA GLY A 215 -25.46 -7.88 0.23
C GLY A 215 -26.89 -7.58 0.68
N ARG A 216 -27.16 -6.38 1.19
CA ARG A 216 -28.50 -5.93 1.62
C ARG A 216 -29.52 -5.91 0.48
N MET A 217 -29.12 -5.38 -0.70
CA MET A 217 -30.00 -5.37 -1.86
C MET A 217 -30.32 -6.80 -2.35
N HIS A 218 -29.33 -7.68 -2.31
CA HIS A 218 -29.52 -9.07 -2.66
C HIS A 218 -30.46 -9.77 -1.68
N GLU A 219 -30.25 -9.63 -0.36
CA GLU A 219 -31.14 -10.16 0.67
C GLU A 219 -32.56 -9.64 0.53
N ALA A 220 -32.75 -8.34 0.30
CA ALA A 220 -34.07 -7.77 0.07
C ALA A 220 -34.75 -8.39 -1.15
N LYS A 221 -34.02 -8.57 -2.25
CA LYS A 221 -34.52 -9.17 -3.47
C LYS A 221 -34.99 -10.63 -3.25
N ILE A 222 -34.17 -11.46 -2.58
CA ILE A 222 -34.54 -12.88 -2.35
C ILE A 222 -35.67 -13.04 -1.34
N ASN A 223 -35.83 -12.09 -0.40
CA ASN A 223 -36.92 -12.08 0.58
C ASN A 223 -38.13 -11.25 0.12
N TRP A 224 -38.17 -10.81 -1.14
CA TRP A 224 -39.28 -10.05 -1.73
C TRP A 224 -39.64 -8.79 -0.94
N LEU A 225 -38.65 -8.13 -0.31
CA LEU A 225 -38.85 -6.87 0.39
C LEU A 225 -39.00 -5.72 -0.63
N SER A 226 -39.94 -4.82 -0.37
CA SER A 226 -40.20 -3.67 -1.25
C SER A 226 -39.18 -2.55 -1.10
N GLU A 227 -38.38 -2.54 -0.02
CA GLU A 227 -37.43 -1.49 0.29
C GLU A 227 -36.20 -2.02 1.02
N VAL A 228 -35.09 -1.27 0.93
CA VAL A 228 -33.85 -1.50 1.67
C VAL A 228 -33.53 -0.28 2.52
N THR A 229 -33.45 -0.46 3.84
CA THR A 229 -33.07 0.62 4.73
C THR A 229 -31.60 0.97 4.57
N ILE A 230 -31.29 2.20 4.21
CA ILE A 230 -29.93 2.76 4.19
C ILE A 230 -29.75 3.60 5.45
N ARG A 231 -28.67 3.33 6.23
CA ARG A 231 -28.43 3.98 7.54
C ARG A 231 -27.80 5.37 7.45
N TRP A 232 -27.71 5.95 6.27
CA TRP A 232 -27.08 7.25 6.01
C TRP A 232 -28.07 8.23 5.35
N SER A 233 -27.75 9.52 5.43
CA SER A 233 -28.52 10.58 4.81
C SER A 233 -28.59 10.48 3.28
N GLY A 234 -27.75 9.64 2.64
CA GLY A 234 -27.59 9.58 1.19
C GLY A 234 -26.68 10.66 0.60
N ASN A 235 -26.23 11.63 1.38
CA ASN A 235 -25.43 12.76 0.89
C ASN A 235 -23.90 12.48 0.90
N GLY A 236 -23.46 11.43 1.58
CA GLY A 236 -22.04 11.10 1.67
C GLY A 236 -21.47 10.65 0.33
N ARG A 237 -20.48 11.37 -0.19
CA ARG A 237 -19.72 10.97 -1.37
C ARG A 237 -18.50 10.18 -0.97
N ARG A 238 -18.12 9.20 -1.77
CA ARG A 238 -16.90 8.38 -1.60
C ARG A 238 -16.32 8.11 -2.97
N GLU A 239 -15.00 8.10 -3.04
CA GLU A 239 -14.26 7.59 -4.18
C GLU A 239 -14.06 6.08 -4.02
N PHE A 240 -14.10 5.38 -5.12
CA PHE A 240 -13.89 3.93 -5.17
C PHE A 240 -12.92 3.59 -6.28
N LEU A 241 -11.99 2.69 -5.98
CA LEU A 241 -11.00 2.20 -6.93
C LEU A 241 -11.11 0.68 -7.04
N TYR A 242 -11.13 0.16 -8.25
CA TYR A 242 -11.07 -1.27 -8.47
C TYR A 242 -9.70 -1.82 -8.09
N VAL A 243 -9.67 -2.95 -7.39
CA VAL A 243 -8.41 -3.43 -6.79
C VAL A 243 -7.34 -3.81 -7.81
N ASP A 244 -7.73 -4.27 -9.01
CA ASP A 244 -6.76 -4.61 -10.06
C ASP A 244 -6.11 -3.33 -10.64
N ASP A 245 -6.85 -2.20 -10.70
CA ASP A 245 -6.29 -0.89 -11.11
C ASP A 245 -5.29 -0.38 -10.06
N LEU A 246 -5.59 -0.57 -8.77
CA LEU A 246 -4.61 -0.30 -7.72
C LEU A 246 -3.36 -1.17 -7.87
N ALA A 247 -3.52 -2.46 -8.18
CA ALA A 247 -2.38 -3.36 -8.37
C ALA A 247 -1.49 -2.90 -9.54
N GLU A 248 -2.09 -2.47 -10.64
CA GLU A 248 -1.37 -1.88 -11.77
C GLU A 248 -0.61 -0.61 -11.37
N ALA A 249 -1.28 0.31 -10.67
CA ALA A 249 -0.66 1.53 -10.16
C ALA A 249 0.51 1.24 -9.22
N CYS A 250 0.39 0.27 -8.31
CA CYS A 250 1.47 -0.14 -7.41
C CYS A 250 2.70 -0.64 -8.18
N ILE A 251 2.51 -1.46 -9.21
CA ILE A 251 3.62 -1.97 -10.02
C ILE A 251 4.23 -0.85 -10.86
N TRP A 252 3.41 0.05 -11.40
CA TRP A 252 3.90 1.24 -12.09
C TRP A 252 4.77 2.10 -11.16
N LEU A 253 4.32 2.37 -9.92
CA LEU A 253 5.08 3.12 -8.91
C LEU A 253 6.41 2.43 -8.58
N MET A 254 6.39 1.11 -8.42
CA MET A 254 7.60 0.34 -8.14
C MET A 254 8.62 0.43 -9.28
N ASN A 255 8.17 0.60 -10.53
CA ASN A 255 9.04 0.69 -11.69
C ASN A 255 9.48 2.12 -12.03
N ASN A 256 8.65 3.15 -11.72
CA ASN A 256 8.83 4.47 -12.32
C ASN A 256 8.91 5.63 -11.31
N TYR A 257 8.36 5.48 -10.09
CA TYR A 257 8.27 6.58 -9.14
C TYR A 257 9.44 6.56 -8.15
N THR A 258 10.16 7.66 -8.04
CA THR A 258 11.36 7.77 -7.19
C THR A 258 11.29 8.91 -6.17
N GLU A 259 10.21 9.71 -6.21
CA GLU A 259 10.08 10.86 -5.33
C GLU A 259 9.70 10.44 -3.90
N LYS A 260 10.10 11.25 -2.91
CA LYS A 260 9.77 11.05 -1.50
C LYS A 260 8.32 11.39 -1.15
N GLN A 261 7.70 12.28 -1.94
CA GLN A 261 6.31 12.67 -1.75
C GLN A 261 5.40 11.49 -2.05
N PHE A 262 4.42 11.24 -1.21
CA PHE A 262 3.41 10.23 -1.50
C PHE A 262 2.43 10.70 -2.59
N LEU A 263 1.73 9.75 -3.22
CA LEU A 263 0.71 10.02 -4.22
C LEU A 263 -0.64 9.46 -3.80
N ASN A 264 -1.70 10.21 -4.09
CA ASN A 264 -3.08 9.70 -4.10
C ASN A 264 -3.29 8.81 -5.34
N ILE A 265 -4.02 7.72 -5.17
CA ILE A 265 -4.36 6.78 -6.25
C ILE A 265 -5.85 6.48 -6.21
#